data_7cd75c008a0a5f65b7b63cc4cc7157e8
#
_entry.id   7cd75c008a0a5f65b7b63cc4cc7157e8
#
_cell.length_a   1.000
_cell.length_b   1.000
_cell.length_c   1.000
_cell.angle_alpha   90.00
_cell.angle_beta   90.00
_cell.angle_gamma   90.00
#
_symmetry.space_group_name_H-M   'P 1'
#
loop_
_entity.id
_entity.type
_entity.pdbx_description
1 polymer ?
#
loop_
_entity_poly.entity_id
_entity_poly.type
_entity_poly.pdbx_seq_one_letter_code
_entity_poly.pdbx_strand_id
1 'polypeptide(L)'
;MSPKLAVIAGDGIGPEVVREALKVLDAVEAVHHPGITVETLPYGADHYLSTGITIPPAEMQRLGRDADAILVGAIGDPRVPGNEHARDILLGMRFQLDLYVNERPARLFDDRLTPLKGKTVRDLDLVVFRENTEGLYVSVGGAFKVGTPDEITIAEELNTRKGVERIIRHAFSWARAHGRTRVTMADKANAIPAHALWRRVFDEVGAEYSDITRDTRYIDAMAMDLVRTPESFQVIVTGNLFGDIISDLASILVGGLGMAPSANRHPGRVAMYEPVHGSAPPLAGKDVANPMAAILSLAMMLDGIGEEAAALAVERAVRAAITAKVGTSDVGGTLGTRAVGDWIAERVRAG
;
A
#
# COMPACT_ATOMS: atom_id res chain seq x y z
N MET A 1 23.00 10.11 -10.63
CA MET A 1 22.02 11.19 -10.91
C MET A 1 21.16 11.31 -9.66
N SER A 2 20.73 12.51 -9.28
CA SER A 2 19.83 12.70 -8.14
C SER A 2 18.49 12.01 -8.41
N PRO A 3 17.97 11.20 -7.46
CA PRO A 3 16.65 10.58 -7.62
C PRO A 3 15.55 11.64 -7.75
N LYS A 4 14.55 11.37 -8.59
CA LYS A 4 13.41 12.26 -8.84
C LYS A 4 12.15 11.69 -8.23
N LEU A 5 11.59 12.39 -7.26
CA LEU A 5 10.33 12.07 -6.59
C LEU A 5 9.21 12.95 -7.13
N ALA A 6 8.22 12.35 -7.79
CA ALA A 6 6.96 13.01 -8.11
C ALA A 6 5.98 12.86 -6.95
N VAL A 7 5.31 13.93 -6.55
CA VAL A 7 4.39 13.95 -5.42
C VAL A 7 3.00 14.38 -5.87
N ILE A 8 1.99 13.56 -5.59
CA ILE A 8 0.57 13.86 -5.78
C ILE A 8 -0.08 13.84 -4.41
N ALA A 9 -0.31 15.01 -3.83
CA ALA A 9 -0.86 15.11 -2.48
C ALA A 9 -2.29 14.56 -2.36
N GLY A 10 -3.09 14.69 -3.43
CA GLY A 10 -4.45 14.17 -3.51
C GLY A 10 -5.47 15.01 -2.75
N ASP A 11 -6.43 14.34 -2.10
CA ASP A 11 -7.66 14.94 -1.57
C ASP A 11 -7.80 14.74 -0.05
N GLY A 12 -8.72 15.45 0.55
CA GLY A 12 -9.08 15.29 1.95
C GLY A 12 -7.90 15.41 2.90
N ILE A 13 -7.58 14.34 3.64
CA ILE A 13 -6.40 14.30 4.53
C ILE A 13 -5.07 14.11 3.77
N GLY A 14 -5.11 13.75 2.49
CA GLY A 14 -3.91 13.49 1.67
C GLY A 14 -2.88 14.62 1.75
N PRO A 15 -3.25 15.89 1.47
CA PRO A 15 -2.32 17.03 1.58
C PRO A 15 -1.71 17.21 2.97
N GLU A 16 -2.45 16.89 4.03
CA GLU A 16 -1.96 17.00 5.41
C GLU A 16 -0.90 15.94 5.71
N VAL A 17 -1.19 14.68 5.41
CA VAL A 17 -0.26 13.57 5.74
C VAL A 17 0.97 13.56 4.82
N VAL A 18 0.82 13.97 3.54
CA VAL A 18 1.96 14.10 2.61
C VAL A 18 2.89 15.23 3.04
N ARG A 19 2.34 16.37 3.50
CA ARG A 19 3.17 17.46 4.03
C ARG A 19 4.05 16.97 5.17
N GLU A 20 3.53 16.16 6.08
CA GLU A 20 4.30 15.60 7.18
C GLU A 20 5.36 14.58 6.69
N ALA A 21 5.03 13.77 5.68
CA ALA A 21 6.01 12.88 5.06
C ALA A 21 7.14 13.65 4.37
N LEU A 22 6.84 14.75 3.66
CA LEU A 22 7.87 15.61 3.05
C LEU A 22 8.73 16.33 4.09
N LYS A 23 8.17 16.73 5.22
CA LYS A 23 8.93 17.28 6.35
C LYS A 23 9.93 16.26 6.93
N VAL A 24 9.54 14.98 6.97
CA VAL A 24 10.46 13.89 7.34
C VAL A 24 11.52 13.67 6.27
N LEU A 25 11.17 13.81 4.97
CA LEU A 25 12.15 13.77 3.88
C LEU A 25 13.18 14.89 4.00
N ASP A 26 12.77 16.12 4.35
CA ASP A 26 13.70 17.22 4.60
C ASP A 26 14.66 16.90 5.76
N ALA A 27 14.19 16.19 6.78
CA ALA A 27 15.03 15.72 7.87
C ALA A 27 16.04 14.64 7.42
N VAL A 28 15.59 13.73 6.55
CA VAL A 28 16.45 12.72 5.90
C VAL A 28 17.53 13.39 5.04
N GLU A 29 17.13 14.37 4.22
CA GLU A 29 18.09 15.13 3.38
C GLU A 29 19.19 15.81 4.22
N ALA A 30 18.81 16.34 5.39
CA ALA A 30 19.77 17.01 6.28
C ALA A 30 20.81 16.06 6.90
N VAL A 31 20.51 14.75 7.03
CA VAL A 31 21.37 13.78 7.75
C VAL A 31 22.00 12.76 6.80
N HIS A 32 21.24 12.26 5.83
CA HIS A 32 21.67 11.17 4.92
C HIS A 32 22.07 11.66 3.53
N HIS A 33 21.64 12.88 3.14
CA HIS A 33 22.00 13.53 1.87
C HIS A 33 21.71 12.71 0.59
N PRO A 34 20.56 12.06 0.46
CA PRO A 34 20.23 11.28 -0.75
C PRO A 34 20.12 12.14 -2.02
N GLY A 35 19.97 13.44 -1.88
CA GLY A 35 19.92 14.38 -3.01
C GLY A 35 18.66 14.26 -3.84
N ILE A 36 17.52 13.94 -3.22
CA ILE A 36 16.24 13.71 -3.90
C ILE A 36 15.66 15.03 -4.40
N THR A 37 15.36 15.09 -5.69
CA THR A 37 14.63 16.22 -6.28
C THR A 37 13.14 15.96 -6.22
N VAL A 38 12.37 16.85 -5.58
CA VAL A 38 10.93 16.72 -5.39
C VAL A 38 10.18 17.60 -6.39
N GLU A 39 9.22 17.02 -7.12
CA GLU A 39 8.27 17.71 -7.99
C GLU A 39 6.85 17.46 -7.50
N THR A 40 6.12 18.52 -7.14
CA THR A 40 4.71 18.40 -6.74
C THR A 40 3.79 18.60 -7.92
N LEU A 41 2.85 17.68 -8.12
CA LEU A 41 1.87 17.67 -9.19
C LEU A 41 0.47 18.00 -8.65
N PRO A 42 -0.36 18.74 -9.39
CA PRO A 42 -1.61 19.30 -8.87
C PRO A 42 -2.79 18.33 -8.88
N TYR A 43 -2.59 17.07 -9.24
CA TYR A 43 -3.69 16.13 -9.50
C TYR A 43 -4.45 15.72 -8.24
N GLY A 44 -5.79 15.80 -8.35
CA GLY A 44 -6.76 15.54 -7.30
C GLY A 44 -8.13 16.10 -7.70
N ALA A 45 -9.09 16.07 -6.78
CA ALA A 45 -10.46 16.51 -7.02
C ALA A 45 -10.57 17.98 -7.40
N ASP A 46 -9.84 18.90 -6.75
CA ASP A 46 -9.88 20.32 -7.04
C ASP A 46 -9.38 20.63 -8.45
N HIS A 47 -8.31 19.95 -8.88
CA HIS A 47 -7.81 20.04 -10.25
C HIS A 47 -8.85 19.53 -11.25
N TYR A 48 -9.43 18.35 -10.98
CA TYR A 48 -10.46 17.77 -11.85
C TYR A 48 -11.70 18.65 -11.96
N LEU A 49 -12.21 19.14 -10.83
CA LEU A 49 -13.40 20.01 -10.81
C LEU A 49 -13.21 21.35 -11.54
N SER A 50 -11.97 21.86 -11.54
CA SER A 50 -11.66 23.14 -12.21
C SER A 50 -11.34 22.99 -13.70
N THR A 51 -10.78 21.84 -14.12
CA THR A 51 -10.26 21.65 -15.49
C THR A 51 -10.97 20.56 -16.28
N GLY A 52 -11.69 19.65 -15.63
CA GLY A 52 -12.22 18.42 -16.23
C GLY A 52 -11.15 17.37 -16.58
N ILE A 53 -9.90 17.59 -16.14
CA ILE A 53 -8.76 16.71 -16.47
C ILE A 53 -8.33 15.98 -15.21
N THR A 54 -8.18 14.66 -15.28
CA THR A 54 -7.65 13.83 -14.19
C THR A 54 -6.12 13.87 -14.19
N ILE A 55 -5.48 13.02 -14.98
CA ILE A 55 -4.05 13.07 -15.27
C ILE A 55 -3.86 12.86 -16.77
N PRO A 56 -3.17 13.78 -17.48
CA PRO A 56 -2.98 13.65 -18.92
C PRO A 56 -2.17 12.41 -19.28
N PRO A 57 -2.49 11.71 -20.39
CA PRO A 57 -1.71 10.54 -20.84
C PRO A 57 -0.21 10.83 -21.05
N ALA A 58 0.11 12.03 -21.54
CA ALA A 58 1.51 12.46 -21.72
C ALA A 58 2.24 12.57 -20.37
N GLU A 59 1.55 13.02 -19.33
CA GLU A 59 2.10 13.10 -17.96
C GLU A 59 2.30 11.71 -17.36
N MET A 60 1.36 10.81 -17.56
CA MET A 60 1.48 9.42 -17.14
C MET A 60 2.73 8.75 -17.77
N GLN A 61 2.95 8.98 -19.08
CA GLN A 61 4.14 8.49 -19.77
C GLN A 61 5.42 9.14 -19.25
N ARG A 62 5.38 10.45 -18.95
CA ARG A 62 6.51 11.18 -18.37
C ARG A 62 6.89 10.60 -17.00
N LEU A 63 5.92 10.37 -16.13
CA LEU A 63 6.15 9.75 -14.82
C LEU A 63 6.81 8.37 -14.96
N GLY A 64 6.32 7.54 -15.87
CA GLY A 64 6.90 6.22 -16.11
C GLY A 64 8.34 6.22 -16.65
N ARG A 65 8.77 7.31 -17.29
CA ARG A 65 10.10 7.43 -17.91
C ARG A 65 11.10 8.19 -17.04
N ASP A 66 10.66 9.28 -16.42
CA ASP A 66 11.54 10.31 -15.87
C ASP A 66 11.54 10.35 -14.32
N ALA A 67 10.55 9.76 -13.65
CA ALA A 67 10.52 9.67 -12.20
C ALA A 67 11.18 8.36 -11.72
N ASP A 68 11.92 8.44 -10.63
CA ASP A 68 12.44 7.25 -9.93
C ASP A 68 11.41 6.71 -8.94
N ALA A 69 10.59 7.60 -8.36
CA ALA A 69 9.51 7.25 -7.45
C ALA A 69 8.33 8.23 -7.57
N ILE A 70 7.14 7.76 -7.21
CA ILE A 70 5.92 8.57 -7.10
C ILE A 70 5.37 8.38 -5.68
N LEU A 71 5.22 9.48 -4.93
CA LEU A 71 4.54 9.47 -3.64
C LEU A 71 3.14 10.04 -3.81
N VAL A 72 2.14 9.24 -3.47
CA VAL A 72 0.74 9.65 -3.56
C VAL A 72 0.17 9.74 -2.14
N GLY A 73 -0.60 10.78 -1.88
CA GLY A 73 -1.43 10.85 -0.67
C GLY A 73 -2.70 10.04 -0.83
N ALA A 74 -3.77 10.49 -0.20
CA ALA A 74 -5.07 9.86 -0.37
C ALA A 74 -5.86 10.56 -1.48
N ILE A 75 -6.55 9.81 -2.33
CA ILE A 75 -7.36 10.37 -3.41
C ILE A 75 -8.80 9.90 -3.28
N GLY A 76 -9.74 10.82 -3.49
CA GLY A 76 -11.17 10.59 -3.48
C GLY A 76 -11.92 11.76 -2.84
N ASP A 77 -12.97 12.23 -3.50
CA ASP A 77 -13.78 13.35 -3.02
C ASP A 77 -15.24 13.15 -3.40
N PRO A 78 -16.19 13.26 -2.44
CA PRO A 78 -17.62 13.08 -2.71
C PRO A 78 -18.21 14.11 -3.68
N ARG A 79 -17.52 15.23 -3.94
CA ARG A 79 -17.90 16.21 -4.94
C ARG A 79 -17.74 15.69 -6.38
N VAL A 80 -16.93 14.64 -6.58
CA VAL A 80 -16.72 14.00 -7.89
C VAL A 80 -17.58 12.76 -7.98
N PRO A 81 -18.65 12.74 -8.78
CA PRO A 81 -19.51 11.56 -8.94
C PRO A 81 -18.71 10.31 -9.38
N GLY A 82 -18.97 9.19 -8.74
CA GLY A 82 -18.28 7.93 -9.08
C GLY A 82 -16.77 7.90 -8.80
N ASN A 83 -16.22 8.94 -8.18
CA ASN A 83 -14.77 9.05 -7.91
C ASN A 83 -13.89 8.83 -9.16
N GLU A 84 -14.33 9.31 -10.32
CA GLU A 84 -13.67 9.08 -11.61
C GLU A 84 -12.19 9.52 -11.59
N HIS A 85 -11.89 10.68 -11.01
CA HIS A 85 -10.52 11.20 -10.91
C HIS A 85 -9.61 10.25 -10.10
N ALA A 86 -10.12 9.69 -9.00
CA ALA A 86 -9.37 8.76 -8.16
C ALA A 86 -9.06 7.46 -8.92
N ARG A 87 -10.06 6.93 -9.64
CA ARG A 87 -9.88 5.75 -10.48
C ARG A 87 -8.84 5.99 -11.56
N ASP A 88 -8.93 7.11 -12.28
CA ASP A 88 -8.01 7.39 -13.38
C ASP A 88 -6.58 7.66 -12.90
N ILE A 89 -6.39 8.26 -11.74
CA ILE A 89 -5.06 8.50 -11.16
C ILE A 89 -4.50 7.18 -10.59
N LEU A 90 -5.19 6.55 -9.65
CA LEU A 90 -4.65 5.39 -8.93
C LEU A 90 -4.62 4.13 -9.80
N LEU A 91 -5.76 3.72 -10.35
CA LEU A 91 -5.81 2.53 -11.22
C LEU A 91 -5.12 2.81 -12.55
N GLY A 92 -5.22 4.05 -13.07
CA GLY A 92 -4.48 4.48 -14.25
C GLY A 92 -2.98 4.27 -14.11
N MET A 93 -2.35 4.69 -13.00
CA MET A 93 -0.93 4.43 -12.74
C MET A 93 -0.64 2.93 -12.62
N ARG A 94 -1.47 2.17 -11.88
CA ARG A 94 -1.26 0.72 -11.72
C ARG A 94 -1.24 -0.01 -13.06
N PHE A 95 -2.19 0.31 -13.95
CA PHE A 95 -2.33 -0.35 -15.25
C PHE A 95 -1.32 0.17 -16.29
N GLN A 96 -1.17 1.49 -16.46
CA GLN A 96 -0.33 2.06 -17.51
C GLN A 96 1.17 1.92 -17.22
N LEU A 97 1.56 1.96 -15.94
CA LEU A 97 2.94 1.71 -15.52
C LEU A 97 3.20 0.23 -15.20
N ASP A 98 2.17 -0.62 -15.35
CA ASP A 98 2.22 -2.07 -15.06
C ASP A 98 2.76 -2.38 -13.65
N LEU A 99 2.27 -1.65 -12.64
CA LEU A 99 2.67 -1.80 -11.24
C LEU A 99 1.99 -3.02 -10.61
N TYR A 100 2.39 -4.21 -11.04
CA TYR A 100 1.69 -5.46 -10.75
C TYR A 100 1.88 -5.98 -9.32
N VAL A 101 2.88 -5.51 -8.59
CA VAL A 101 3.11 -5.86 -7.20
C VAL A 101 2.54 -4.77 -6.31
N ASN A 102 1.49 -5.06 -5.55
CA ASN A 102 1.13 -4.22 -4.42
C ASN A 102 1.64 -4.86 -3.13
N GLU A 103 2.65 -4.24 -2.54
CA GLU A 103 3.32 -4.65 -1.32
C GLU A 103 2.71 -3.91 -0.13
N ARG A 104 2.11 -4.63 0.80
CA ARG A 104 1.44 -4.12 2.00
C ARG A 104 1.97 -4.80 3.26
N PRO A 105 3.00 -4.24 3.91
CA PRO A 105 3.49 -4.77 5.17
C PRO A 105 2.50 -4.49 6.31
N ALA A 106 2.34 -5.47 7.19
CA ALA A 106 1.60 -5.34 8.44
C ALA A 106 2.53 -5.74 9.59
N ARG A 107 3.10 -4.75 10.26
CA ARG A 107 4.09 -4.91 11.31
C ARG A 107 3.65 -4.17 12.58
N LEU A 108 3.52 -4.90 13.68
CA LEU A 108 3.17 -4.32 14.96
C LEU A 108 4.38 -3.63 15.59
N PHE A 109 4.26 -2.36 15.95
CA PHE A 109 5.34 -1.59 16.57
C PHE A 109 5.28 -1.57 18.11
N ASP A 110 4.08 -1.80 18.67
CA ASP A 110 3.84 -1.80 20.12
C ASP A 110 2.63 -2.71 20.43
N ASP A 111 2.72 -3.55 21.46
CA ASP A 111 1.69 -4.54 21.81
C ASP A 111 0.32 -3.91 22.08
N ARG A 112 0.27 -2.65 22.52
CA ARG A 112 -0.99 -1.93 22.80
C ARG A 112 -1.79 -1.56 21.56
N LEU A 113 -1.18 -1.62 20.38
CA LEU A 113 -1.86 -1.27 19.12
C LEU A 113 -2.66 -2.43 18.53
N THR A 114 -2.37 -3.67 18.93
CA THR A 114 -3.15 -4.80 18.44
C THR A 114 -4.44 -4.97 19.23
N PRO A 115 -5.58 -5.18 18.56
CA PRO A 115 -6.83 -5.56 19.23
C PRO A 115 -6.84 -7.02 19.67
N LEU A 116 -5.83 -7.81 19.30
CA LEU A 116 -5.80 -9.24 19.57
C LEU A 116 -5.33 -9.52 20.99
N LYS A 117 -6.14 -10.26 21.71
CA LYS A 117 -5.83 -10.64 23.10
C LYS A 117 -4.62 -11.58 23.16
N GLY A 118 -3.60 -11.21 23.95
CA GLY A 118 -2.43 -12.03 24.21
C GLY A 118 -1.42 -12.09 23.06
N LYS A 119 -1.55 -11.24 22.03
CA LYS A 119 -0.58 -11.10 20.95
C LYS A 119 0.37 -9.91 21.23
N THR A 120 1.57 -10.01 20.69
CA THR A 120 2.68 -9.08 20.90
C THR A 120 3.34 -8.70 19.58
N VAL A 121 4.29 -7.78 19.61
CA VAL A 121 5.12 -7.39 18.45
C VAL A 121 5.86 -8.56 17.79
N ARG A 122 5.99 -9.70 18.49
CA ARG A 122 6.64 -10.91 17.94
C ARG A 122 5.70 -11.75 17.08
N ASP A 123 4.39 -11.53 17.24
CA ASP A 123 3.34 -12.34 16.60
C ASP A 123 2.82 -11.73 15.30
N LEU A 124 3.14 -10.46 15.03
CA LEU A 124 2.57 -9.68 13.95
C LEU A 124 3.67 -8.95 13.16
N ASP A 125 4.26 -9.67 12.21
CA ASP A 125 5.23 -9.16 11.24
C ASP A 125 5.09 -9.95 9.93
N LEU A 126 4.16 -9.50 9.08
CA LEU A 126 3.86 -10.12 7.80
C LEU A 126 3.78 -9.10 6.67
N VAL A 127 3.84 -9.58 5.44
CA VAL A 127 3.60 -8.78 4.24
C VAL A 127 2.58 -9.46 3.34
N VAL A 128 1.69 -8.68 2.76
CA VAL A 128 0.74 -9.13 1.75
C VAL A 128 1.20 -8.62 0.38
N PHE A 129 1.47 -9.54 -0.54
CA PHE A 129 1.66 -9.26 -1.96
C PHE A 129 0.33 -9.50 -2.69
N ARG A 130 -0.30 -8.39 -3.08
CA ARG A 130 -1.53 -8.34 -3.85
C ARG A 130 -1.19 -8.20 -5.33
N GLU A 131 -1.68 -9.10 -6.18
CA GLU A 131 -1.67 -8.86 -7.61
C GLU A 131 -2.51 -7.60 -7.89
N ASN A 132 -2.00 -6.67 -8.68
CA ASN A 132 -2.51 -5.29 -8.68
C ASN A 132 -3.04 -4.83 -10.04
N THR A 133 -2.93 -5.65 -11.08
CA THR A 133 -3.24 -5.27 -12.47
C THR A 133 -4.26 -6.19 -13.16
N GLU A 134 -4.72 -7.22 -12.49
CA GLU A 134 -5.72 -8.19 -12.96
C GLU A 134 -6.88 -8.33 -11.95
N GLY A 135 -7.66 -9.39 -12.06
CA GLY A 135 -8.78 -9.68 -11.16
C GLY A 135 -10.04 -8.90 -11.54
N LEU A 136 -10.88 -8.62 -10.54
CA LEU A 136 -12.15 -7.89 -10.72
C LEU A 136 -11.98 -6.39 -11.00
N TYR A 137 -10.83 -5.81 -10.65
CA TYR A 137 -10.58 -4.36 -10.80
C TYR A 137 -10.30 -3.94 -12.26
N VAL A 138 -10.17 -4.88 -13.20
CA VAL A 138 -9.96 -4.58 -14.63
C VAL A 138 -11.20 -3.98 -15.29
N SER A 139 -12.34 -3.95 -14.60
CA SER A 139 -13.61 -3.38 -15.07
C SER A 139 -14.12 -3.99 -16.39
N VAL A 140 -13.83 -5.29 -16.63
CA VAL A 140 -14.44 -6.05 -17.73
C VAL A 140 -15.84 -6.46 -17.30
N GLY A 141 -16.85 -6.03 -18.08
CA GLY A 141 -18.25 -6.28 -17.77
C GLY A 141 -19.14 -5.12 -18.21
N GLY A 142 -20.25 -4.95 -17.54
CA GLY A 142 -21.18 -3.87 -17.84
C GLY A 142 -22.54 -4.05 -17.19
N ALA A 143 -23.45 -3.14 -17.50
CA ALA A 143 -24.83 -3.16 -17.04
C ALA A 143 -25.79 -3.15 -18.24
N PHE A 144 -26.93 -3.84 -18.06
CA PHE A 144 -27.99 -3.93 -19.05
C PHE A 144 -29.34 -3.71 -18.35
N LYS A 145 -30.28 -3.05 -19.03
CA LYS A 145 -31.62 -2.67 -18.52
C LYS A 145 -31.57 -1.84 -17.20
N VAL A 146 -30.59 -0.97 -17.09
CA VAL A 146 -30.35 -0.12 -15.89
C VAL A 146 -31.62 0.62 -15.50
N GLY A 147 -31.96 0.63 -14.20
CA GLY A 147 -33.13 1.32 -13.64
C GLY A 147 -34.46 0.56 -13.84
N THR A 148 -34.44 -0.68 -14.31
CA THR A 148 -35.63 -1.54 -14.41
C THR A 148 -35.56 -2.72 -13.43
N PRO A 149 -36.70 -3.38 -13.12
CA PRO A 149 -36.70 -4.61 -12.30
C PRO A 149 -35.86 -5.77 -12.90
N ASP A 150 -35.60 -5.73 -14.20
CA ASP A 150 -34.81 -6.73 -14.94
C ASP A 150 -33.34 -6.27 -15.14
N GLU A 151 -32.84 -5.37 -14.35
CA GLU A 151 -31.46 -4.87 -14.42
C GLU A 151 -30.45 -6.02 -14.21
N ILE A 152 -29.46 -6.07 -15.10
CA ILE A 152 -28.37 -7.05 -15.03
C ILE A 152 -27.05 -6.29 -14.96
N THR A 153 -26.19 -6.68 -14.02
CA THR A 153 -24.80 -6.21 -13.95
C THR A 153 -23.84 -7.40 -14.01
N ILE A 154 -22.76 -7.26 -14.77
CA ILE A 154 -21.73 -8.30 -14.94
C ILE A 154 -20.39 -7.68 -14.63
N ALA A 155 -19.57 -8.37 -13.83
CA ALA A 155 -18.17 -8.09 -13.60
C ALA A 155 -17.38 -9.40 -13.76
N GLU A 156 -16.39 -9.39 -14.64
CA GLU A 156 -15.56 -10.56 -14.92
C GLU A 156 -14.25 -10.49 -14.12
N GLU A 157 -13.85 -11.63 -13.57
CA GLU A 157 -12.55 -11.78 -12.94
C GLU A 157 -11.54 -12.31 -13.97
N LEU A 158 -10.56 -11.49 -14.29
CA LEU A 158 -9.48 -11.83 -15.20
C LEU A 158 -8.25 -12.33 -14.44
N ASN A 159 -7.78 -13.54 -14.76
CA ASN A 159 -6.52 -14.07 -14.26
C ASN A 159 -5.72 -14.64 -15.43
N THR A 160 -4.57 -14.05 -15.76
CA THR A 160 -3.67 -14.65 -16.75
C THR A 160 -2.57 -15.47 -16.06
N ARG A 161 -2.07 -16.49 -16.75
CA ARG A 161 -0.89 -17.22 -16.24
C ARG A 161 0.29 -16.29 -15.98
N LYS A 162 0.54 -15.31 -16.87
CA LYS A 162 1.63 -14.33 -16.71
C LYS A 162 1.46 -13.51 -15.44
N GLY A 163 0.26 -12.97 -15.18
CA GLY A 163 -0.03 -12.15 -14.01
C GLY A 163 0.13 -12.94 -12.71
N VAL A 164 -0.47 -14.14 -12.68
CA VAL A 164 -0.37 -15.04 -11.51
C VAL A 164 1.07 -15.49 -11.25
N GLU A 165 1.81 -15.87 -12.30
CA GLU A 165 3.20 -16.35 -12.13
C GLU A 165 4.13 -15.25 -11.61
N ARG A 166 4.05 -14.04 -12.18
CA ARG A 166 4.96 -12.95 -11.82
C ARG A 166 4.80 -12.49 -10.37
N ILE A 167 3.56 -12.43 -9.85
CA ILE A 167 3.33 -12.03 -8.45
C ILE A 167 3.74 -13.12 -7.48
N ILE A 168 3.48 -14.39 -7.80
CA ILE A 168 3.93 -15.53 -7.00
C ILE A 168 5.46 -15.59 -6.96
N ARG A 169 6.11 -15.48 -8.10
CA ARG A 169 7.58 -15.46 -8.20
C ARG A 169 8.16 -14.28 -7.40
N HIS A 170 7.55 -13.12 -7.47
CA HIS A 170 7.95 -11.97 -6.66
C HIS A 170 7.87 -12.29 -5.16
N ALA A 171 6.78 -12.86 -4.69
CA ALA A 171 6.59 -13.20 -3.28
C ALA A 171 7.66 -14.18 -2.76
N PHE A 172 7.99 -15.22 -3.53
CA PHE A 172 9.06 -16.15 -3.16
C PHE A 172 10.44 -15.51 -3.20
N SER A 173 10.75 -14.73 -4.24
CA SER A 173 12.04 -14.03 -4.36
C SER A 173 12.23 -13.03 -3.21
N TRP A 174 11.20 -12.28 -2.88
CA TRP A 174 11.20 -11.34 -1.76
C TRP A 174 11.37 -12.09 -0.43
N ALA A 175 10.64 -13.18 -0.22
CA ALA A 175 10.76 -13.99 0.99
C ALA A 175 12.21 -14.45 1.22
N ARG A 176 12.85 -14.99 0.18
CA ARG A 176 14.25 -15.43 0.23
C ARG A 176 15.21 -14.28 0.54
N ALA A 177 15.04 -13.13 -0.13
CA ALA A 177 15.90 -11.97 0.07
C ALA A 177 15.79 -11.37 1.49
N HIS A 178 14.62 -11.53 2.14
CA HIS A 178 14.35 -10.98 3.49
C HIS A 178 14.40 -12.06 4.59
N GLY A 179 14.97 -13.24 4.32
CA GLY A 179 15.12 -14.31 5.30
C GLY A 179 13.80 -14.90 5.81
N ARG A 180 12.72 -14.75 5.03
CA ARG A 180 11.42 -15.35 5.35
C ARG A 180 11.39 -16.79 4.86
N THR A 181 10.86 -17.67 5.67
CA THR A 181 10.89 -19.12 5.43
C THR A 181 9.55 -19.70 5.02
N ARG A 182 8.50 -18.88 4.94
CA ARG A 182 7.15 -19.32 4.60
C ARG A 182 6.44 -18.32 3.67
N VAL A 183 5.88 -18.86 2.59
CA VAL A 183 4.94 -18.15 1.70
C VAL A 183 3.61 -18.88 1.74
N THR A 184 2.53 -18.17 2.03
CA THR A 184 1.16 -18.68 2.04
C THR A 184 0.36 -18.00 0.91
N MET A 185 -0.23 -18.81 0.02
CA MET A 185 -1.13 -18.28 -1.00
C MET A 185 -2.58 -18.38 -0.53
N ALA A 186 -3.35 -17.32 -0.75
CA ALA A 186 -4.79 -17.29 -0.49
C ALA A 186 -5.60 -17.29 -1.79
N ASP A 187 -6.63 -18.13 -1.85
CA ASP A 187 -7.54 -18.26 -2.99
C ASP A 187 -8.97 -18.66 -2.58
N LYS A 188 -9.83 -18.92 -3.56
CA LYS A 188 -11.17 -19.49 -3.37
C LYS A 188 -11.43 -20.65 -4.35
N ALA A 189 -10.42 -21.48 -4.61
CA ALA A 189 -10.49 -22.55 -5.61
C ALA A 189 -11.58 -23.61 -5.33
N ASN A 190 -12.06 -23.71 -4.09
CA ASN A 190 -13.18 -24.59 -3.76
C ASN A 190 -14.54 -24.09 -4.29
N ALA A 191 -14.64 -22.81 -4.66
CA ALA A 191 -15.89 -22.21 -5.17
C ALA A 191 -15.71 -21.55 -6.53
N ILE A 192 -14.49 -21.08 -6.86
CA ILE A 192 -14.15 -20.38 -8.10
C ILE A 192 -13.19 -21.25 -8.90
N PRO A 193 -13.66 -22.00 -9.94
CA PRO A 193 -12.80 -22.92 -10.70
C PRO A 193 -11.59 -22.24 -11.36
N ALA A 194 -11.69 -20.96 -11.73
CA ALA A 194 -10.60 -20.19 -12.32
C ALA A 194 -9.38 -20.09 -11.39
N HIS A 195 -9.57 -20.15 -10.08
CA HIS A 195 -8.49 -20.13 -9.09
C HIS A 195 -7.63 -21.41 -9.05
N ALA A 196 -8.02 -22.46 -9.75
CA ALA A 196 -7.14 -23.62 -9.97
C ALA A 196 -5.84 -23.23 -10.71
N LEU A 197 -5.85 -22.15 -11.51
CA LEU A 197 -4.65 -21.59 -12.12
C LEU A 197 -3.65 -21.13 -11.05
N TRP A 198 -4.11 -20.40 -10.03
CA TRP A 198 -3.28 -19.92 -8.93
C TRP A 198 -2.58 -21.08 -8.22
N ARG A 199 -3.30 -22.16 -7.91
CA ARG A 199 -2.74 -23.34 -7.22
C ARG A 199 -1.67 -24.04 -8.04
N ARG A 200 -1.94 -24.28 -9.33
CA ARG A 200 -0.94 -24.90 -10.20
C ARG A 200 0.32 -24.08 -10.31
N VAL A 201 0.19 -22.79 -10.57
CA VAL A 201 1.35 -21.89 -10.70
C VAL A 201 2.10 -21.72 -9.38
N PHE A 202 1.39 -21.69 -8.25
CA PHE A 202 2.02 -21.64 -6.93
C PHE A 202 2.87 -22.87 -6.65
N ASP A 203 2.39 -24.04 -7.00
CA ASP A 203 3.14 -25.30 -6.85
C ASP A 203 4.33 -25.37 -7.81
N GLU A 204 4.14 -24.96 -9.07
CA GLU A 204 5.20 -24.93 -10.08
C GLU A 204 6.34 -23.98 -9.69
N VAL A 205 6.02 -22.72 -9.40
CA VAL A 205 7.01 -21.72 -9.01
C VAL A 205 7.65 -22.08 -7.66
N GLY A 206 6.85 -22.47 -6.67
CA GLY A 206 7.34 -22.81 -5.35
C GLY A 206 8.28 -24.01 -5.34
N ALA A 207 8.22 -24.91 -6.33
CA ALA A 207 9.17 -26.02 -6.46
C ALA A 207 10.62 -25.54 -6.70
N GLU A 208 10.81 -24.31 -7.24
CA GLU A 208 12.12 -23.68 -7.45
C GLU A 208 12.71 -23.10 -6.16
N TYR A 209 11.94 -23.04 -5.07
CA TYR A 209 12.28 -22.44 -3.78
C TYR A 209 12.20 -23.46 -2.64
N SER A 210 13.02 -24.53 -2.73
CA SER A 210 13.02 -25.66 -1.78
C SER A 210 13.36 -25.27 -0.33
N ASP A 211 13.95 -24.10 -0.13
CA ASP A 211 14.29 -23.49 1.16
C ASP A 211 13.11 -22.74 1.81
N ILE A 212 11.98 -22.58 1.10
CA ILE A 212 10.80 -21.88 1.57
C ILE A 212 9.61 -22.83 1.70
N THR A 213 8.99 -22.86 2.86
CA THR A 213 7.76 -23.62 3.10
C THR A 213 6.60 -23.00 2.34
N ARG A 214 5.86 -23.82 1.58
CA ARG A 214 4.66 -23.45 0.84
C ARG A 214 3.41 -23.85 1.61
N ASP A 215 2.44 -22.98 1.64
CA ASP A 215 1.13 -23.26 2.23
C ASP A 215 0.02 -22.58 1.43
N THR A 216 -1.18 -23.12 1.46
CA THR A 216 -2.35 -22.54 0.82
C THR A 216 -3.53 -22.46 1.78
N ARG A 217 -4.29 -21.37 1.69
CA ARG A 217 -5.53 -21.17 2.45
C ARG A 217 -6.65 -20.75 1.53
N TYR A 218 -7.85 -21.19 1.80
CA TYR A 218 -9.01 -20.48 1.28
C TYR A 218 -9.12 -19.14 1.97
N ILE A 219 -9.55 -18.12 1.24
CA ILE A 219 -9.54 -16.73 1.72
C ILE A 219 -10.36 -16.52 3.00
N ASP A 220 -11.47 -17.21 3.15
CA ASP A 220 -12.29 -17.19 4.36
C ASP A 220 -11.57 -17.83 5.57
N ALA A 221 -10.86 -18.93 5.36
CA ALA A 221 -10.02 -19.53 6.39
C ALA A 221 -8.82 -18.61 6.74
N MET A 222 -8.18 -17.99 5.72
CA MET A 222 -7.12 -17.00 5.94
C MET A 222 -7.59 -15.84 6.82
N ALA A 223 -8.78 -15.29 6.57
CA ALA A 223 -9.32 -14.21 7.38
C ALA A 223 -9.52 -14.61 8.85
N MET A 224 -10.00 -15.85 9.11
CA MET A 224 -10.11 -16.38 10.47
C MET A 224 -8.74 -16.60 11.12
N ASP A 225 -7.80 -17.18 10.37
CA ASP A 225 -6.46 -17.50 10.88
C ASP A 225 -5.63 -16.23 11.17
N LEU A 226 -5.80 -15.15 10.41
CA LEU A 226 -5.15 -13.86 10.70
C LEU A 226 -5.56 -13.30 12.07
N VAL A 227 -6.81 -13.53 12.48
CA VAL A 227 -7.28 -13.12 13.82
C VAL A 227 -6.84 -14.11 14.91
N ARG A 228 -6.81 -15.40 14.60
CA ARG A 228 -6.54 -16.46 15.58
C ARG A 228 -5.04 -16.70 15.81
N THR A 229 -4.29 -16.81 14.72
CA THR A 229 -2.87 -17.24 14.69
C THR A 229 -2.06 -16.41 13.68
N PRO A 230 -2.03 -15.07 13.79
CA PRO A 230 -1.33 -14.21 12.84
C PRO A 230 0.16 -14.56 12.69
N GLU A 231 0.79 -15.08 13.75
CA GLU A 231 2.16 -15.56 13.78
C GLU A 231 2.45 -16.71 12.82
N SER A 232 1.42 -17.34 12.28
CA SER A 232 1.56 -18.40 11.27
C SER A 232 1.96 -17.85 9.90
N PHE A 233 1.81 -16.55 9.68
CA PHE A 233 2.02 -15.91 8.38
C PHE A 233 3.27 -15.04 8.40
N GLN A 234 4.05 -15.11 7.32
CA GLN A 234 5.20 -14.25 7.06
C GLN A 234 5.02 -13.48 5.74
N VAL A 235 4.75 -14.21 4.67
CA VAL A 235 4.46 -13.66 3.35
C VAL A 235 3.16 -14.27 2.86
N ILE A 236 2.21 -13.43 2.49
CA ILE A 236 0.95 -13.81 1.88
C ILE A 236 0.95 -13.33 0.44
N VAL A 237 0.55 -14.19 -0.51
CA VAL A 237 0.35 -13.82 -1.91
C VAL A 237 -1.07 -14.17 -2.35
N THR A 238 -1.74 -13.25 -3.06
CA THR A 238 -3.14 -13.44 -3.47
C THR A 238 -3.55 -12.51 -4.62
N GLY A 239 -4.71 -12.78 -5.20
CA GLY A 239 -5.33 -11.95 -6.23
C GLY A 239 -5.77 -10.59 -5.72
N ASN A 240 -6.15 -9.73 -6.66
CA ASN A 240 -6.38 -8.31 -6.45
C ASN A 240 -7.42 -8.03 -5.33
N LEU A 241 -8.66 -8.49 -5.49
CA LEU A 241 -9.73 -8.24 -4.52
C LEU A 241 -9.43 -8.83 -3.14
N PHE A 242 -8.94 -10.07 -3.10
CA PHE A 242 -8.62 -10.72 -1.82
C PHE A 242 -7.45 -10.06 -1.12
N GLY A 243 -6.46 -9.62 -1.89
CA GLY A 243 -5.31 -8.89 -1.35
C GLY A 243 -5.70 -7.57 -0.71
N ASP A 244 -6.69 -6.87 -1.29
CA ASP A 244 -7.26 -5.65 -0.73
C ASP A 244 -7.91 -5.92 0.64
N ILE A 245 -8.85 -6.85 0.68
CA ILE A 245 -9.61 -7.17 1.90
C ILE A 245 -8.69 -7.68 3.02
N ILE A 246 -7.77 -8.60 2.69
CA ILE A 246 -6.89 -9.23 3.70
C ILE A 246 -5.84 -8.26 4.24
N SER A 247 -5.32 -7.36 3.41
CA SER A 247 -4.35 -6.37 3.89
C SER A 247 -4.99 -5.30 4.76
N ASP A 248 -6.25 -4.92 4.46
CA ASP A 248 -7.00 -4.01 5.32
C ASP A 248 -7.30 -4.65 6.69
N LEU A 249 -7.69 -5.94 6.70
CA LEU A 249 -7.80 -6.70 7.95
C LEU A 249 -6.48 -6.74 8.70
N ALA A 250 -5.36 -7.06 8.02
CA ALA A 250 -4.04 -7.13 8.63
C ALA A 250 -3.61 -5.76 9.21
N SER A 251 -3.98 -4.65 8.56
CA SER A 251 -3.67 -3.32 9.04
C SER A 251 -4.34 -3.00 10.40
N ILE A 252 -5.58 -3.43 10.59
CA ILE A 252 -6.27 -3.27 11.89
C ILE A 252 -5.56 -4.03 13.00
N LEU A 253 -4.95 -5.16 12.69
CA LEU A 253 -4.22 -5.96 13.69
C LEU A 253 -2.93 -5.29 14.18
N VAL A 254 -2.43 -4.28 13.47
CA VAL A 254 -1.16 -3.61 13.77
C VAL A 254 -1.28 -2.11 14.11
N GLY A 255 -2.51 -1.63 14.31
CA GLY A 255 -2.75 -0.24 14.74
C GLY A 255 -3.64 0.57 13.78
N GLY A 256 -4.21 -0.06 12.74
CA GLY A 256 -5.17 0.56 11.84
C GLY A 256 -4.55 1.14 10.56
N LEU A 257 -5.41 1.67 9.71
CA LEU A 257 -5.04 2.20 8.40
C LEU A 257 -4.05 3.38 8.48
N GLY A 258 -4.07 4.15 9.57
CA GLY A 258 -3.11 5.23 9.82
C GLY A 258 -1.67 4.76 10.06
N MET A 259 -1.46 3.44 10.19
CA MET A 259 -0.16 2.80 10.34
C MET A 259 0.23 1.94 9.12
N ALA A 260 -0.61 1.88 8.08
CA ALA A 260 -0.47 0.97 6.95
C ALA A 260 0.13 1.66 5.72
N PRO A 261 1.42 1.47 5.42
CA PRO A 261 2.02 1.91 4.17
C PRO A 261 1.76 0.92 3.05
N SER A 262 1.99 1.37 1.81
CA SER A 262 1.86 0.54 0.62
C SER A 262 2.85 0.98 -0.46
N ALA A 263 3.34 0.00 -1.23
CA ALA A 263 4.09 0.25 -2.46
C ALA A 263 3.46 -0.52 -3.62
N ASN A 264 3.31 0.17 -4.75
CA ASN A 264 2.91 -0.43 -6.01
C ASN A 264 4.12 -0.46 -6.94
N ARG A 265 4.60 -1.64 -7.28
CA ARG A 265 5.91 -1.81 -7.93
C ARG A 265 5.83 -2.60 -9.24
N HIS A 266 6.70 -2.24 -10.15
CA HIS A 266 7.20 -3.13 -11.19
C HIS A 266 8.72 -3.22 -10.98
N PRO A 267 9.27 -4.36 -10.56
CA PRO A 267 10.71 -4.47 -10.30
C PRO A 267 11.56 -3.93 -11.47
N GLY A 268 12.49 -3.02 -11.16
CA GLY A 268 13.35 -2.38 -12.15
C GLY A 268 12.74 -1.19 -12.91
N ARG A 269 11.58 -0.69 -12.47
CA ARG A 269 10.92 0.49 -13.02
C ARG A 269 10.49 1.44 -11.91
N VAL A 270 9.87 2.59 -12.30
CA VAL A 270 9.23 3.50 -11.35
C VAL A 270 8.24 2.75 -10.46
N ALA A 271 8.19 3.14 -9.20
CA ALA A 271 7.21 2.62 -8.25
C ALA A 271 6.40 3.77 -7.64
N MET A 272 5.15 3.46 -7.26
CA MET A 272 4.24 4.37 -6.59
C MET A 272 4.08 3.94 -5.13
N TYR A 273 4.20 4.88 -4.21
CA TYR A 273 4.10 4.68 -2.77
C TYR A 273 2.94 5.51 -2.22
N GLU A 274 2.10 4.89 -1.41
CA GLU A 274 0.89 5.54 -0.89
C GLU A 274 0.49 4.94 0.46
N PRO A 275 -0.12 5.70 1.38
CA PRO A 275 -0.79 5.12 2.53
C PRO A 275 -2.01 4.31 2.06
N VAL A 276 -2.36 3.26 2.80
CA VAL A 276 -3.53 2.40 2.46
C VAL A 276 -4.86 3.14 2.70
N HIS A 277 -4.89 4.08 3.65
CA HIS A 277 -6.10 4.84 3.96
C HIS A 277 -6.59 5.73 2.82
N GLY A 278 -7.90 5.92 2.72
CA GLY A 278 -8.52 6.86 1.78
C GLY A 278 -8.41 8.32 2.24
N SER A 279 -9.08 9.19 1.49
CA SER A 279 -9.05 10.66 1.68
C SER A 279 -9.75 11.15 2.96
N ALA A 280 -10.60 10.35 3.59
CA ALA A 280 -11.32 10.64 4.83
C ALA A 280 -11.81 12.11 4.92
N PRO A 281 -12.68 12.60 4.01
CA PRO A 281 -13.07 14.00 3.93
C PRO A 281 -13.58 14.60 5.26
N PRO A 282 -14.27 13.83 6.13
CA PRO A 282 -14.71 14.36 7.42
C PRO A 282 -13.59 14.77 8.38
N LEU A 283 -12.35 14.29 8.16
CA LEU A 283 -11.19 14.59 9.00
C LEU A 283 -10.33 15.74 8.43
N ALA A 284 -10.50 16.07 7.16
CA ALA A 284 -9.71 17.09 6.46
C ALA A 284 -9.74 18.45 7.15
N GLY A 285 -8.59 19.10 7.29
CA GLY A 285 -8.43 20.41 7.90
C GLY A 285 -8.50 20.44 9.44
N LYS A 286 -8.72 19.29 10.08
CA LYS A 286 -8.90 19.22 11.54
C LYS A 286 -7.62 18.93 12.33
N ASP A 287 -6.50 18.67 11.65
CA ASP A 287 -5.21 18.33 12.28
C ASP A 287 -5.30 17.07 13.19
N VAL A 288 -6.08 16.06 12.77
CA VAL A 288 -6.32 14.82 13.54
C VAL A 288 -5.91 13.54 12.81
N ALA A 289 -5.62 13.63 11.52
CA ALA A 289 -5.22 12.48 10.71
C ALA A 289 -3.84 11.96 11.13
N ASN A 290 -3.70 10.64 11.23
CA ASN A 290 -2.41 10.03 11.54
C ASN A 290 -1.48 10.10 10.31
N PRO A 291 -0.30 10.76 10.38
CA PRO A 291 0.59 10.87 9.24
C PRO A 291 1.54 9.66 9.08
N MET A 292 1.53 8.71 10.02
CA MET A 292 2.54 7.65 10.08
C MET A 292 2.48 6.71 8.88
N ALA A 293 1.30 6.42 8.33
CA ALA A 293 1.19 5.60 7.12
C ALA A 293 1.88 6.26 5.91
N ALA A 294 1.70 7.57 5.71
CA ALA A 294 2.40 8.31 4.65
C ALA A 294 3.91 8.41 4.90
N ILE A 295 4.34 8.59 6.15
CA ILE A 295 5.75 8.59 6.55
C ILE A 295 6.38 7.21 6.34
N LEU A 296 5.68 6.13 6.67
CA LEU A 296 6.15 4.77 6.41
C LEU A 296 6.17 4.43 4.92
N SER A 297 5.22 4.98 4.12
CA SER A 297 5.26 4.87 2.65
C SER A 297 6.49 5.60 2.07
N LEU A 298 6.87 6.75 2.66
CA LEU A 298 8.13 7.42 2.35
C LEU A 298 9.34 6.54 2.71
N ALA A 299 9.32 5.83 3.85
CA ALA A 299 10.39 4.89 4.19
C ALA A 299 10.51 3.75 3.17
N MET A 300 9.38 3.17 2.72
CA MET A 300 9.38 2.18 1.64
C MET A 300 9.90 2.75 0.32
N MET A 301 9.66 4.03 0.05
CA MET A 301 10.19 4.72 -1.12
C MET A 301 11.71 4.86 -1.02
N LEU A 302 12.24 5.31 0.11
CA LEU A 302 13.68 5.43 0.35
C LEU A 302 14.39 4.08 0.15
N ASP A 303 13.85 3.01 0.74
CA ASP A 303 14.35 1.65 0.51
C ASP A 303 14.32 1.27 -0.99
N GLY A 304 13.21 1.56 -1.65
CA GLY A 304 13.00 1.25 -3.07
C GLY A 304 13.95 1.95 -4.05
N ILE A 305 14.49 3.12 -3.68
CA ILE A 305 15.52 3.83 -4.45
C ILE A 305 16.96 3.53 -3.97
N GLY A 306 17.12 2.60 -3.02
CA GLY A 306 18.44 2.15 -2.53
C GLY A 306 18.97 2.92 -1.31
N GLU A 307 18.17 3.78 -0.69
CA GLU A 307 18.54 4.56 0.50
C GLU A 307 18.14 3.83 1.81
N GLU A 308 18.59 2.58 1.96
CA GLU A 308 18.22 1.68 3.07
C GLU A 308 18.48 2.28 4.46
N ALA A 309 19.62 2.95 4.64
CA ALA A 309 19.97 3.56 5.93
C ALA A 309 18.97 4.67 6.33
N ALA A 310 18.56 5.47 5.36
CA ALA A 310 17.55 6.51 5.54
C ALA A 310 16.15 5.92 5.82
N ALA A 311 15.76 4.88 5.08
CA ALA A 311 14.52 4.14 5.32
C ALA A 311 14.43 3.61 6.75
N LEU A 312 15.49 2.93 7.21
CA LEU A 312 15.59 2.41 8.58
C LEU A 312 15.57 3.52 9.64
N ALA A 313 16.16 4.70 9.38
CA ALA A 313 16.10 5.84 10.29
C ALA A 313 14.66 6.34 10.46
N VAL A 314 13.90 6.46 9.37
CA VAL A 314 12.47 6.84 9.41
C VAL A 314 11.65 5.81 10.17
N GLU A 315 11.80 4.50 9.89
CA GLU A 315 11.07 3.45 10.61
C GLU A 315 11.37 3.46 12.11
N ARG A 316 12.65 3.64 12.50
CA ARG A 316 13.04 3.76 13.91
C ARG A 316 12.41 4.97 14.57
N ALA A 317 12.34 6.11 13.88
CA ALA A 317 11.71 7.32 14.42
C ALA A 317 10.20 7.12 14.64
N VAL A 318 9.48 6.48 13.69
CA VAL A 318 8.06 6.12 13.87
C VAL A 318 7.88 5.15 15.04
N ARG A 319 8.69 4.10 15.14
CA ARG A 319 8.66 3.17 16.29
C ARG A 319 8.89 3.89 17.61
N ALA A 320 9.86 4.80 17.66
CA ALA A 320 10.15 5.59 18.86
C ALA A 320 8.96 6.50 19.24
N ALA A 321 8.28 7.10 18.26
CA ALA A 321 7.07 7.90 18.49
C ALA A 321 5.97 7.05 19.14
N ILE A 322 5.69 5.89 18.59
CA ILE A 322 4.69 4.95 19.13
C ILE A 322 5.05 4.53 20.56
N THR A 323 6.31 4.16 20.81
CA THR A 323 6.78 3.77 22.16
C THR A 323 6.66 4.92 23.17
N ALA A 324 6.94 6.16 22.74
CA ALA A 324 6.81 7.36 23.54
C ALA A 324 5.35 7.86 23.68
N LYS A 325 4.38 7.16 23.09
CA LYS A 325 2.96 7.56 22.98
C LYS A 325 2.76 8.91 22.29
N VAL A 326 3.67 9.28 21.43
CA VAL A 326 3.58 10.41 20.51
C VAL A 326 2.80 9.96 19.29
N GLY A 327 1.51 10.32 19.21
CA GLY A 327 0.63 9.88 18.13
C GLY A 327 -0.71 10.59 18.19
N THR A 328 -1.50 10.36 17.17
CA THR A 328 -2.89 10.78 17.08
C THR A 328 -3.82 9.84 17.86
N SER A 329 -5.08 10.19 17.96
CA SER A 329 -6.06 9.48 18.81
C SER A 329 -6.29 8.02 18.41
N ASP A 330 -6.17 7.68 17.15
CA ASP A 330 -6.34 6.32 16.60
C ASP A 330 -5.29 5.34 17.12
N VAL A 331 -4.09 5.82 17.44
CA VAL A 331 -3.00 5.04 18.06
C VAL A 331 -2.84 5.31 19.57
N GLY A 332 -3.87 5.90 20.18
CA GLY A 332 -3.92 6.17 21.62
C GLY A 332 -3.05 7.34 22.08
N GLY A 333 -2.69 8.24 21.17
CA GLY A 333 -2.03 9.50 21.47
C GLY A 333 -3.04 10.66 21.64
N THR A 334 -2.52 11.87 21.80
CA THR A 334 -3.31 13.10 22.00
C THR A 334 -2.86 14.24 21.10
N LEU A 335 -1.91 14.00 20.21
CA LEU A 335 -1.33 15.02 19.35
C LEU A 335 -2.09 15.15 18.03
N GLY A 336 -1.95 16.32 17.39
CA GLY A 336 -2.41 16.54 16.04
C GLY A 336 -1.42 16.04 14.99
N THR A 337 -1.87 15.98 13.74
CA THR A 337 -1.11 15.52 12.55
C THR A 337 0.26 16.19 12.47
N ARG A 338 0.30 17.53 12.61
CA ARG A 338 1.52 18.33 12.52
C ARG A 338 2.51 18.01 13.62
N ALA A 339 2.03 17.98 14.86
CA ALA A 339 2.89 17.73 16.01
C ALA A 339 3.53 16.35 15.96
N VAL A 340 2.82 15.34 15.45
CA VAL A 340 3.37 13.99 15.21
C VAL A 340 4.45 14.03 14.14
N GLY A 341 4.19 14.69 13.00
CA GLY A 341 5.18 14.85 11.93
C GLY A 341 6.43 15.61 12.37
N ASP A 342 6.28 16.71 13.12
CA ASP A 342 7.38 17.49 13.69
C ASP A 342 8.28 16.62 14.56
N TRP A 343 7.67 15.87 15.48
CA TRP A 343 8.41 15.01 16.41
C TRP A 343 9.21 13.92 15.67
N ILE A 344 8.57 13.27 14.66
CA ILE A 344 9.25 12.23 13.87
C ILE A 344 10.41 12.83 13.07
N ALA A 345 10.23 14.01 12.44
CA ALA A 345 11.28 14.70 11.72
C ALA A 345 12.46 15.10 12.63
N GLU A 346 12.17 15.61 13.83
CA GLU A 346 13.21 15.91 14.83
C GLU A 346 13.96 14.66 15.25
N ARG A 347 13.25 13.55 15.44
CA ARG A 347 13.86 12.27 15.81
C ARG A 347 14.78 11.72 14.71
N VAL A 348 14.42 11.88 13.44
CA VAL A 348 15.28 11.52 12.30
C VAL A 348 16.55 12.38 12.29
N ARG A 349 16.45 13.70 12.57
CA ARG A 349 17.62 14.58 12.65
C ARG A 349 18.55 14.25 13.82
N ALA A 350 18.01 13.72 14.90
CA ALA A 350 18.80 13.38 16.08
C ALA A 350 19.55 12.04 16.00
N GLY A 351 19.21 11.17 15.02
CA GLY A 351 19.83 9.85 14.75
C GLY A 351 19.15 8.71 15.48
#